data_65181323f7ccb17f0c8ecef2a72aeec7
#
_entry.id   65181323f7ccb17f0c8ecef2a72aeec7
#
_cell.length_a   1.000
_cell.length_b   1.000
_cell.length_c   1.000
_cell.angle_alpha   90.00
_cell.angle_beta   90.00
_cell.angle_gamma   90.00
#
_symmetry.space_group_name_H-M   'P 1'
#
loop_
_entity.id
_entity.type
_entity.pdbx_description
1 polymer ?
#
loop_
_entity_poly.entity_id
_entity_poly.type
_entity_poly.pdbx_seq_one_letter_code
_entity_poly.pdbx_strand_id
1 'polypeptide(L)'
;WSWLVGAGATAVLGGAVLMFFAGLGNGLGAGLTMGEPQTVMRLTLAGLSYVPALAVMAAVAALAVALRRTWIAWLAVTFVITALYLGALLRLPQWLIDLSPVGQTTVPTDVPVGALAVMVAVAALITLLAGSVYRRRDAA
;
A
#
# COMPACT_ATOMS: atom_id res chain seq x y z
N TRP A 1 22.66 1.73 -3.20
CA TRP A 1 21.69 1.69 -2.11
C TRP A 1 20.86 2.98 -2.05
N SER A 2 21.53 4.14 -2.03
CA SER A 2 20.86 5.46 -2.01
C SER A 2 19.85 5.66 -3.14
N TRP A 3 20.16 5.16 -4.34
CA TRP A 3 19.25 5.21 -5.48
C TRP A 3 17.96 4.43 -5.25
N LEU A 4 18.06 3.23 -4.68
CA LEU A 4 16.92 2.33 -4.42
C LEU A 4 16.00 2.90 -3.34
N VAL A 5 16.59 3.49 -2.29
CA VAL A 5 15.86 4.21 -1.25
C VAL A 5 15.19 5.46 -1.81
N GLY A 6 15.93 6.23 -2.64
CA GLY A 6 15.38 7.42 -3.30
C GLY A 6 14.21 7.09 -4.21
N ALA A 7 14.33 6.08 -5.06
CA ALA A 7 13.25 5.63 -5.94
C ALA A 7 12.02 5.14 -5.14
N GLY A 8 12.23 4.36 -4.09
CA GLY A 8 11.16 3.90 -3.19
C GLY A 8 10.46 5.05 -2.48
N ALA A 9 11.23 5.99 -1.93
CA ALA A 9 10.69 7.18 -1.27
C ALA A 9 9.88 8.05 -2.24
N THR A 10 10.37 8.26 -3.45
CA THR A 10 9.66 9.02 -4.49
C THR A 10 8.36 8.33 -4.90
N ALA A 11 8.35 7.01 -5.05
CA ALA A 11 7.16 6.24 -5.36
C ALA A 11 6.10 6.35 -4.24
N VAL A 12 6.51 6.23 -2.99
CA VAL A 12 5.60 6.34 -1.84
C VAL A 12 5.05 7.76 -1.69
N LEU A 13 5.92 8.78 -1.81
CA LEU A 13 5.49 10.18 -1.73
C LEU A 13 4.55 10.55 -2.89
N GLY A 14 4.90 10.16 -4.11
CA GLY A 14 4.04 10.38 -5.28
C GLY A 14 2.70 9.67 -5.13
N GLY A 15 2.70 8.43 -4.67
CA GLY A 15 1.50 7.67 -4.35
C GLY A 15 0.65 8.32 -3.26
N ALA A 16 1.29 8.84 -2.20
CA ALA A 16 0.60 9.55 -1.12
C ALA A 16 -0.11 10.82 -1.62
N VAL A 17 0.58 11.60 -2.45
CA VAL A 17 -0.01 12.80 -3.08
C VAL A 17 -1.20 12.44 -3.96
N LEU A 18 -1.06 11.41 -4.80
CA LEU A 18 -2.16 10.93 -5.65
C LEU A 18 -3.36 10.45 -4.83
N MET A 19 -3.12 9.68 -3.77
CA MET A 19 -4.19 9.19 -2.88
C MET A 19 -4.86 10.32 -2.11
N PHE A 20 -4.10 11.34 -1.71
CA PHE A 20 -4.67 12.54 -1.09
C PHE A 20 -5.62 13.25 -2.05
N PHE A 21 -5.19 13.53 -3.28
CA PHE A 21 -6.04 14.21 -4.25
C PHE A 21 -7.22 13.34 -4.69
N ALA A 22 -7.05 12.04 -4.83
CA ALA A 22 -8.14 11.12 -5.14
C ALA A 22 -9.19 11.08 -4.01
N GLY A 23 -8.74 11.00 -2.76
CA GLY A 23 -9.61 11.05 -1.59
C GLY A 23 -10.35 12.38 -1.47
N LEU A 24 -9.65 13.48 -1.71
CA LEU A 24 -10.22 14.82 -1.68
C LEU A 24 -11.22 15.03 -2.81
N GLY A 25 -10.92 14.59 -4.02
CA GLY A 25 -11.84 14.67 -5.17
C GLY A 25 -13.11 13.87 -4.96
N ASN A 26 -12.99 12.62 -4.49
CA ASN A 26 -14.12 11.79 -4.13
C ASN A 26 -14.92 12.39 -2.95
N GLY A 27 -14.20 12.95 -1.96
CA GLY A 27 -14.81 13.60 -0.81
C GLY A 27 -15.63 14.84 -1.21
N LEU A 28 -15.08 15.68 -2.06
CA LEU A 28 -15.79 16.87 -2.56
C LEU A 28 -17.02 16.47 -3.38
N GLY A 29 -16.88 15.48 -4.28
CA GLY A 29 -18.00 14.97 -5.08
C GLY A 29 -19.12 14.44 -4.20
N ALA A 30 -18.82 13.59 -3.25
CA ALA A 30 -19.80 13.01 -2.32
C ALA A 30 -20.35 14.06 -1.35
N GLY A 31 -19.50 14.94 -0.82
CA GLY A 31 -19.92 16.01 0.11
C GLY A 31 -20.89 16.99 -0.52
N LEU A 32 -20.68 17.35 -1.79
CA LEU A 32 -21.58 18.24 -2.54
C LEU A 32 -22.93 17.57 -2.85
N THR A 33 -22.91 16.26 -3.15
CA THR A 33 -24.14 15.51 -3.46
C THR A 33 -24.96 15.16 -2.22
N MET A 34 -24.31 14.89 -1.09
CA MET A 34 -24.97 14.50 0.16
C MET A 34 -25.20 15.67 1.12
N GLY A 35 -24.59 16.84 0.85
CA GLY A 35 -24.69 18.02 1.71
C GLY A 35 -24.00 17.89 3.08
N GLU A 36 -23.09 16.92 3.22
CA GLU A 36 -22.37 16.64 4.46
C GLU A 36 -20.87 16.99 4.34
N PRO A 37 -20.40 18.11 4.92
CA PRO A 37 -18.98 18.48 4.86
C PRO A 37 -18.05 17.48 5.57
N GLN A 38 -18.54 16.71 6.52
CA GLN A 38 -17.76 15.67 7.21
C GLN A 38 -17.36 14.52 6.28
N THR A 39 -18.11 14.29 5.21
CA THR A 39 -17.80 13.25 4.21
C THR A 39 -16.52 13.56 3.47
N VAL A 40 -16.21 14.84 3.21
CA VAL A 40 -14.95 15.28 2.59
C VAL A 40 -13.75 14.84 3.44
N MET A 41 -13.80 15.12 4.73
CA MET A 41 -12.73 14.75 5.67
C MET A 41 -12.57 13.23 5.74
N ARG A 42 -13.66 12.49 5.87
CA ARG A 42 -13.64 11.03 5.94
C ARG A 42 -13.02 10.39 4.72
N LEU A 43 -13.42 10.78 3.52
CA LEU A 43 -12.91 10.21 2.28
C LEU A 43 -11.46 10.62 1.98
N THR A 44 -11.05 11.82 2.39
CA THR A 44 -9.65 12.23 2.32
C THR A 44 -8.77 11.41 3.25
N LEU A 45 -9.19 11.20 4.50
CA LEU A 45 -8.48 10.34 5.46
C LEU A 45 -8.47 8.88 4.99
N ALA A 46 -9.56 8.40 4.42
CA ALA A 46 -9.62 7.08 3.80
C ALA A 46 -8.59 6.93 2.68
N GLY A 47 -8.45 7.92 1.79
CA GLY A 47 -7.42 7.92 0.76
C GLY A 47 -6.01 7.83 1.36
N LEU A 48 -5.72 8.62 2.39
CA LEU A 48 -4.42 8.58 3.08
C LEU A 48 -4.14 7.26 3.79
N SER A 49 -5.16 6.53 4.23
CA SER A 49 -4.97 5.23 4.86
C SER A 49 -4.41 4.15 3.92
N TYR A 50 -4.45 4.36 2.61
CA TYR A 50 -3.80 3.48 1.62
C TYR A 50 -2.29 3.68 1.50
N VAL A 51 -1.73 4.77 2.04
CA VAL A 51 -0.28 5.07 1.95
C VAL A 51 0.59 3.95 2.53
N PRO A 52 0.30 3.37 3.70
CA PRO A 52 1.06 2.23 4.22
C PRO A 52 1.02 1.00 3.29
N ALA A 53 -0.11 0.73 2.65
CA ALA A 53 -0.23 -0.35 1.67
C ALA A 53 0.68 -0.11 0.45
N LEU A 54 0.74 1.13 -0.05
CA LEU A 54 1.68 1.52 -1.11
C LEU A 54 3.13 1.34 -0.68
N ALA A 55 3.46 1.66 0.58
CA ALA A 55 4.79 1.46 1.13
C ALA A 55 5.19 -0.03 1.14
N VAL A 56 4.28 -0.92 1.52
CA VAL A 56 4.50 -2.37 1.46
C VAL A 56 4.74 -2.83 0.03
N MET A 57 3.93 -2.39 -0.92
CA MET A 57 4.08 -2.75 -2.34
C MET A 57 5.40 -2.24 -2.92
N ALA A 58 5.79 -1.00 -2.58
CA ALA A 58 7.07 -0.43 -2.98
C ALA A 58 8.26 -1.22 -2.38
N ALA A 59 8.15 -1.67 -1.13
CA ALA A 59 9.16 -2.48 -0.47
C ALA A 59 9.30 -3.86 -1.13
N VAL A 60 8.19 -4.51 -1.50
CA VAL A 60 8.20 -5.78 -2.25
C VAL A 60 8.83 -5.60 -3.62
N ALA A 61 8.51 -4.51 -4.31
CA ALA A 61 9.14 -4.20 -5.60
C ALA A 61 10.65 -3.98 -5.46
N ALA A 62 11.10 -3.26 -4.44
CA ALA A 62 12.51 -3.07 -4.14
C ALA A 62 13.23 -4.40 -3.87
N LEU A 63 12.59 -5.30 -3.11
CA LEU A 63 13.12 -6.64 -2.86
C LEU A 63 13.21 -7.47 -4.15
N ALA A 64 12.20 -7.41 -5.02
CA ALA A 64 12.20 -8.08 -6.31
C ALA A 64 13.35 -7.61 -7.20
N VAL A 65 13.62 -6.30 -7.23
CA VAL A 65 14.76 -5.71 -7.94
C VAL A 65 16.08 -6.17 -7.33
N ALA A 66 16.21 -6.17 -6.00
CA ALA A 66 17.41 -6.62 -5.30
C ALA A 66 17.73 -8.10 -5.59
N LEU A 67 16.71 -8.93 -5.71
CA LEU A 67 16.83 -10.35 -6.06
C LEU A 67 16.95 -10.61 -7.56
N ARG A 68 16.84 -9.60 -8.42
CA ARG A 68 16.74 -9.71 -9.88
C ARG A 68 15.61 -10.65 -10.35
N ARG A 69 14.55 -10.75 -9.59
CA ARG A 69 13.41 -11.61 -9.87
C ARG A 69 12.13 -10.77 -9.97
N THR A 70 12.00 -10.05 -11.05
CA THR A 70 10.86 -9.15 -11.32
C THR A 70 9.50 -9.86 -11.29
N TRP A 71 9.45 -11.16 -11.51
CA TRP A 71 8.22 -11.94 -11.42
C TRP A 71 7.61 -11.94 -10.00
N ILE A 72 8.41 -11.73 -8.94
CA ILE A 72 7.94 -11.61 -7.55
C ILE A 72 7.03 -10.39 -7.40
N ALA A 73 7.40 -9.26 -8.04
CA ALA A 73 6.56 -8.07 -8.01
C ALA A 73 5.23 -8.31 -8.73
N TRP A 74 5.24 -9.02 -9.84
CA TRP A 74 4.01 -9.38 -10.56
C TRP A 74 3.11 -10.32 -9.77
N LEU A 75 3.68 -11.27 -9.03
CA LEU A 75 2.90 -12.14 -8.14
C LEU A 75 2.23 -11.33 -7.03
N ALA A 76 2.94 -10.38 -6.43
CA ALA A 76 2.37 -9.52 -5.40
C ALA A 76 1.21 -8.68 -5.93
N VAL A 77 1.37 -8.07 -7.11
CA VAL A 77 0.29 -7.29 -7.76
C VAL A 77 -0.90 -8.17 -8.10
N THR A 78 -0.66 -9.35 -8.69
CA THR A 78 -1.73 -10.30 -9.03
C THR A 78 -2.47 -10.76 -7.78
N PHE A 79 -1.75 -11.04 -6.69
CA PHE A 79 -2.35 -11.41 -5.41
C PHE A 79 -3.27 -10.31 -4.88
N VAL A 80 -2.80 -9.05 -4.86
CA VAL A 80 -3.60 -7.91 -4.38
C VAL A 80 -4.86 -7.72 -5.24
N ILE A 81 -4.73 -7.77 -6.57
CA ILE A 81 -5.86 -7.63 -7.48
C ILE A 81 -6.86 -8.77 -7.26
N THR A 82 -6.40 -10.01 -7.17
CA THR A 82 -7.25 -11.18 -6.96
C THR A 82 -7.96 -11.10 -5.61
N ALA A 83 -7.26 -10.75 -4.54
CA ALA A 83 -7.86 -10.61 -3.22
C ALA A 83 -8.91 -9.50 -3.17
N LEU A 84 -8.64 -8.37 -3.84
CA LEU A 84 -9.53 -7.21 -3.81
C LEU A 84 -10.80 -7.42 -4.62
N TYR A 85 -10.68 -7.92 -5.85
CA TYR A 85 -11.80 -8.03 -6.79
C TYR A 85 -12.50 -9.38 -6.77
N LEU A 86 -11.75 -10.46 -6.59
CA LEU A 86 -12.26 -11.82 -6.65
C LEU A 86 -12.47 -12.45 -5.28
N GLY A 87 -11.95 -11.82 -4.21
CA GLY A 87 -12.05 -12.38 -2.86
C GLY A 87 -13.47 -12.65 -2.40
N ALA A 88 -14.37 -11.70 -2.65
CA ALA A 88 -15.78 -11.83 -2.30
C ALA A 88 -16.51 -12.85 -3.23
N LEU A 89 -16.14 -12.89 -4.52
CA LEU A 89 -16.74 -13.77 -5.50
C LEU A 89 -16.33 -15.24 -5.32
N LEU A 90 -15.06 -15.46 -4.98
CA LEU A 90 -14.50 -16.80 -4.78
C LEU A 90 -14.72 -17.33 -3.37
N ARG A 91 -15.41 -16.57 -2.49
CA ARG A 91 -15.60 -16.92 -1.07
C ARG A 91 -14.28 -17.30 -0.40
N LEU A 92 -13.22 -16.54 -0.69
CA LEU A 92 -11.92 -16.78 -0.08
C LEU A 92 -12.02 -16.65 1.45
N PRO A 93 -11.27 -17.48 2.21
CA PRO A 93 -11.22 -17.36 3.66
C PRO A 93 -10.80 -15.95 4.06
N GLN A 94 -11.38 -15.40 5.11
CA GLN A 94 -11.11 -14.03 5.58
C GLN A 94 -9.62 -13.80 5.86
N TRP A 95 -8.92 -14.81 6.39
CA TRP A 95 -7.48 -14.71 6.66
C TRP A 95 -6.64 -14.45 5.40
N LEU A 96 -7.07 -14.94 4.24
CA LEU A 96 -6.38 -14.72 2.97
C LEU A 96 -6.59 -13.30 2.45
N ILE A 97 -7.80 -12.75 2.64
CA ILE A 97 -8.13 -11.37 2.30
C ILE A 97 -7.37 -10.42 3.24
N ASP A 98 -7.31 -10.75 4.52
CA ASP A 98 -6.61 -9.97 5.54
C ASP A 98 -5.10 -9.94 5.34
N LEU A 99 -4.53 -10.92 4.64
CA LEU A 99 -3.11 -10.94 4.27
C LEU A 99 -2.78 -9.90 3.18
N SER A 100 -3.77 -9.45 2.42
CA SER A 100 -3.57 -8.40 1.42
C SER A 100 -3.34 -7.04 2.08
N PRO A 101 -2.26 -6.31 1.73
CA PRO A 101 -2.01 -4.97 2.29
C PRO A 101 -3.18 -4.01 2.08
N VAL A 102 -3.89 -4.14 0.97
CA VAL A 102 -5.03 -3.27 0.62
C VAL A 102 -6.29 -3.67 1.39
N GLY A 103 -6.46 -4.96 1.72
CA GLY A 103 -7.58 -5.44 2.52
C GLY A 103 -7.63 -4.83 3.92
N GLN A 104 -6.49 -4.45 4.48
CA GLN A 104 -6.37 -3.79 5.79
C GLN A 104 -6.82 -2.32 5.79
N THR A 105 -7.05 -1.73 4.63
CA THR A 105 -7.40 -0.32 4.47
C THR A 105 -8.87 -0.08 4.12
N THR A 106 -9.69 -1.14 4.02
CA THR A 106 -11.13 -1.00 3.78
C THR A 106 -11.80 -0.33 4.97
N VAL A 107 -12.26 0.86 4.71
CA VAL A 107 -12.78 1.81 5.67
C VAL A 107 -14.16 1.41 6.15
N PRO A 108 -14.35 1.46 7.40
CA PRO A 108 -15.42 2.30 7.92
C PRO A 108 -14.96 3.12 9.12
N THR A 109 -15.73 3.79 9.75
CA THR A 109 -15.69 4.72 10.86
C THR A 109 -14.43 4.80 11.76
N ASP A 110 -13.60 3.75 11.83
CA ASP A 110 -12.37 3.73 12.62
C ASP A 110 -11.19 3.26 11.76
N VAL A 111 -10.24 4.15 11.55
CA VAL A 111 -8.96 3.79 10.91
C VAL A 111 -8.21 2.86 11.87
N PRO A 112 -7.90 1.60 11.49
CA PRO A 112 -7.19 0.68 12.37
C PRO A 112 -5.72 1.09 12.46
N VAL A 113 -5.41 2.00 13.37
CA VAL A 113 -4.04 2.53 13.57
C VAL A 113 -3.03 1.40 13.82
N GLY A 114 -3.46 0.34 14.54
CA GLY A 114 -2.62 -0.82 14.79
C GLY A 114 -2.26 -1.58 13.50
N ALA A 115 -3.22 -1.80 12.61
CA ALA A 115 -2.98 -2.44 11.32
C ALA A 115 -2.07 -1.59 10.42
N LEU A 116 -2.28 -0.28 10.39
CA LEU A 116 -1.43 0.65 9.63
C LEU A 116 0.01 0.66 10.17
N ALA A 117 0.18 0.64 11.49
CA ALA A 117 1.50 0.56 12.12
C ALA A 117 2.22 -0.75 11.78
N VAL A 118 1.52 -1.88 11.78
CA VAL A 118 2.06 -3.19 11.37
C VAL A 118 2.47 -3.17 9.89
N MET A 119 1.67 -2.58 9.01
CA MET A 119 2.01 -2.46 7.59
C MET A 119 3.26 -1.62 7.36
N VAL A 120 3.42 -0.50 8.07
CA VAL A 120 4.63 0.33 8.02
C VAL A 120 5.84 -0.44 8.53
N ALA A 121 5.70 -1.19 9.64
CA ALA A 121 6.76 -2.03 10.17
C ALA A 121 7.17 -3.13 9.20
N VAL A 122 6.23 -3.80 8.56
CA VAL A 122 6.48 -4.82 7.52
C VAL A 122 7.19 -4.19 6.32
N ALA A 123 6.75 -3.04 5.86
CA ALA A 123 7.39 -2.32 4.77
C ALA A 123 8.85 -1.97 5.11
N ALA A 124 9.11 -1.48 6.33
CA ALA A 124 10.45 -1.18 6.81
C ALA A 124 11.34 -2.43 6.85
N LEU A 125 10.83 -3.54 7.37
CA LEU A 125 11.56 -4.80 7.42
C LEU A 125 11.92 -5.32 6.02
N ILE A 126 10.98 -5.32 5.09
CA ILE A 126 11.21 -5.76 3.70
C ILE A 126 12.25 -4.85 3.03
N THR A 127 12.17 -3.54 3.27
CA THR A 127 13.14 -2.58 2.73
C THR A 127 14.54 -2.81 3.29
N LEU A 128 14.67 -3.10 4.58
CA LEU A 128 15.95 -3.43 5.21
C LEU A 128 16.52 -4.74 4.66
N LEU A 129 15.68 -5.75 4.46
CA LEU A 129 16.08 -7.01 3.82
C LEU A 129 16.56 -6.79 2.39
N ALA A 130 15.81 -6.03 1.60
CA ALA A 130 16.21 -5.65 0.25
C ALA A 130 17.58 -4.94 0.24
N GLY A 131 17.79 -4.04 1.20
CA GLY A 131 19.07 -3.34 1.38
C GLY A 131 20.23 -4.26 1.76
N SER A 132 20.00 -5.21 2.64
CA SER A 132 21.03 -6.17 3.04
C SER A 132 21.44 -7.09 1.88
N VAL A 133 20.47 -7.53 1.10
CA VAL A 133 20.72 -8.35 -0.11
C VAL A 133 21.50 -7.53 -1.14
N TYR A 134 21.10 -6.28 -1.36
CA TYR A 134 21.77 -5.42 -2.32
C TYR A 134 23.23 -5.15 -1.93
N ARG A 135 23.50 -4.84 -0.65
CA ARG A 135 24.86 -4.60 -0.14
C ARG A 135 25.78 -5.82 -0.26
N ARG A 136 25.27 -7.01 0.01
CA ARG A 136 26.06 -8.25 -0.11
C ARG A 136 26.52 -8.53 -1.54
N ARG A 137 25.83 -7.95 -2.51
CA ARG A 137 26.14 -8.11 -3.94
C ARG A 137 27.20 -7.12 -4.45
N ASP A 138 27.17 -5.90 -3.92
CA ASP A 138 28.18 -4.89 -4.28
C ASP A 138 29.53 -5.17 -3.60
N ALA A 139 29.55 -6.02 -2.57
CA ALA A 139 30.75 -6.45 -1.86
C ALA A 139 31.39 -7.73 -2.45
N ALA A 140 30.73 -8.35 -3.40
CA ALA A 140 31.22 -9.55 -4.11
C ALA A 140 31.63 -9.21 -5.53
#